data_3988bd69bc49bd9b9293fd8728c44b4f
#
_entry.id   3988bd69bc49bd9b9293fd8728c44b4f
#
_cell.length_a   1.000
_cell.length_b   1.000
_cell.length_c   1.000
_cell.angle_alpha   90.00
_cell.angle_beta   90.00
_cell.angle_gamma   90.00
#
_symmetry.space_group_name_H-M   'P 1'
#
loop_
_entity.id
_entity.type
_entity.pdbx_description
1 polymer ?
#
loop_
_entity_poly.entity_id
_entity_poly.type
_entity_poly.pdbx_seq_one_letter_code
_entity_poly.pdbx_strand_id
1 'polypeptide(L)'
;MAVIRRSHCIRSEAACLAPASQSFPAVVAFIESFAEDEGGKLGRAKIVRLRPGTRVLPHRDRGEYYARRDRYHLILRSAGSWMRCGDEEVAMREGELWWFDNKEEHEARNESHGERIHLIFDLEPRIEGRQTPEG
;
A
#
# COMPACT_ATOMS: atom_id res chain seq x y z
N MET A 1 9.68 7.65 6.40
CA MET A 1 8.77 8.79 6.34
C MET A 1 7.43 8.33 5.76
N ALA A 2 6.37 8.59 6.46
CA ALA A 2 5.02 8.27 5.98
C ALA A 2 4.48 9.45 5.16
N VAL A 3 3.91 9.16 4.00
CA VAL A 3 3.41 10.18 3.08
C VAL A 3 1.98 9.84 2.69
N ILE A 4 1.08 10.79 2.83
CA ILE A 4 -0.26 10.69 2.25
C ILE A 4 -0.15 11.11 0.79
N ARG A 5 -0.54 10.23 -0.11
CA ARG A 5 -0.57 10.51 -1.54
C ARG A 5 -2.00 10.61 -2.04
N ARG A 6 -2.24 11.63 -2.82
CA ARG A 6 -3.48 11.78 -3.59
C ARG A 6 -3.18 11.51 -5.06
N SER A 7 -3.94 10.63 -5.67
CA SER A 7 -3.71 10.19 -7.04
C SER A 7 -4.31 11.12 -8.10
N HIS A 8 -3.64 11.19 -9.23
CA HIS A 8 -4.14 11.81 -10.48
C HIS A 8 -3.72 10.94 -11.67
N CYS A 9 -4.60 10.77 -12.60
CA CYS A 9 -4.71 9.69 -13.62
C CYS A 9 -3.58 9.38 -14.60
N ILE A 10 -3.28 8.09 -14.93
CA ILE A 10 -3.42 7.46 -16.26
C ILE A 10 -2.55 6.22 -16.58
N ARG A 11 -3.15 5.14 -17.11
CA ARG A 11 -2.78 4.00 -17.99
C ARG A 11 -2.09 2.79 -17.40
N SER A 12 -2.64 1.63 -17.70
CA SER A 12 -2.17 0.34 -17.23
C SER A 12 -1.98 -0.69 -18.34
N GLU A 13 -1.03 -1.59 -18.10
CA GLU A 13 -1.07 -2.92 -18.65
C GLU A 13 -1.88 -3.80 -17.69
N ALA A 14 -2.76 -4.64 -18.24
CA ALA A 14 -3.60 -5.49 -17.42
C ALA A 14 -2.76 -6.41 -16.55
N ALA A 15 -2.83 -6.21 -15.24
CA ALA A 15 -2.32 -7.18 -14.28
C ALA A 15 -3.18 -8.44 -14.34
N CYS A 16 -2.56 -9.61 -14.19
CA CYS A 16 -3.29 -10.86 -14.08
C CYS A 16 -4.08 -10.84 -12.76
N LEU A 17 -5.41 -10.78 -12.86
CA LEU A 17 -6.28 -10.71 -11.70
C LEU A 17 -6.48 -12.10 -11.09
N ALA A 18 -6.28 -12.20 -9.77
CA ALA A 18 -6.62 -13.40 -9.01
C ALA A 18 -8.15 -13.62 -9.01
N PRO A 19 -8.64 -14.87 -8.91
CA PRO A 19 -10.08 -15.15 -8.88
C PRO A 19 -10.84 -14.35 -7.82
N ALA A 20 -10.25 -14.11 -6.66
CA ALA A 20 -10.84 -13.31 -5.59
C ALA A 20 -11.15 -11.85 -6.01
N SER A 21 -10.50 -11.33 -7.03
CA SER A 21 -10.73 -9.96 -7.52
C SER A 21 -12.16 -9.74 -8.02
N GLN A 22 -12.82 -10.78 -8.48
CA GLN A 22 -14.21 -10.70 -8.97
C GLN A 22 -15.18 -10.31 -7.85
N SER A 23 -14.85 -10.56 -6.60
CA SER A 23 -15.67 -10.19 -5.44
C SER A 23 -15.47 -8.73 -5.00
N PHE A 24 -14.48 -8.03 -5.57
CA PHE A 24 -14.10 -6.68 -5.15
C PHE A 24 -13.86 -5.74 -6.35
N PRO A 25 -14.86 -5.54 -7.21
CA PRO A 25 -14.66 -4.76 -8.44
C PRO A 25 -14.25 -3.31 -8.19
N ALA A 26 -14.76 -2.69 -7.13
CA ALA A 26 -14.40 -1.31 -6.78
C ALA A 26 -12.94 -1.21 -6.32
N VAL A 27 -12.44 -2.19 -5.60
CA VAL A 27 -11.03 -2.28 -5.18
C VAL A 27 -10.13 -2.42 -6.40
N VAL A 28 -10.47 -3.32 -7.30
CA VAL A 28 -9.73 -3.54 -8.54
C VAL A 28 -9.67 -2.25 -9.37
N ALA A 29 -10.80 -1.60 -9.55
CA ALA A 29 -10.88 -0.34 -10.29
C ALA A 29 -9.99 0.74 -9.65
N PHE A 30 -9.99 0.83 -8.32
CA PHE A 30 -9.16 1.79 -7.60
C PHE A 30 -7.67 1.54 -7.81
N ILE A 31 -7.19 0.30 -7.60
CA ILE A 31 -5.75 0.02 -7.71
C ILE A 31 -5.26 0.09 -9.16
N GLU A 32 -6.07 -0.29 -10.12
CA GLU A 32 -5.73 -0.13 -11.53
C GLU A 32 -5.63 1.34 -11.93
N SER A 33 -6.59 2.15 -11.52
CA SER A 33 -6.57 3.60 -11.75
C SER A 33 -5.36 4.25 -11.07
N PHE A 34 -5.07 3.86 -9.86
CA PHE A 34 -3.90 4.37 -9.13
C PHE A 34 -2.58 4.00 -9.83
N ALA A 35 -2.46 2.76 -10.28
CA ALA A 35 -1.27 2.32 -11.00
C ALA A 35 -1.08 3.09 -12.31
N GLU A 36 -2.17 3.33 -13.03
CA GLU A 36 -2.15 4.18 -14.21
C GLU A 36 -1.66 5.58 -13.90
N ASP A 37 -2.21 6.18 -12.86
CA ASP A 37 -1.89 7.55 -12.43
C ASP A 37 -0.42 7.71 -12.08
N GLU A 38 0.15 6.75 -11.42
CA GLU A 38 1.56 6.73 -11.04
C GLU A 38 2.48 6.24 -12.18
N GLY A 39 1.90 5.74 -13.27
CA GLY A 39 2.67 5.18 -14.37
C GLY A 39 3.44 3.91 -13.99
N GLY A 40 2.97 3.21 -12.98
CA GLY A 40 3.62 2.03 -12.43
C GLY A 40 2.91 0.73 -12.79
N LYS A 41 3.52 -0.36 -12.39
CA LYS A 41 3.01 -1.71 -12.62
C LYS A 41 2.54 -2.33 -11.31
N LEU A 42 1.30 -2.81 -11.28
CA LEU A 42 0.75 -3.48 -10.11
C LEU A 42 1.50 -4.79 -9.82
N GLY A 43 1.83 -4.97 -8.55
CA GLY A 43 2.27 -6.22 -7.99
C GLY A 43 1.14 -6.92 -7.23
N ARG A 44 1.44 -7.39 -6.03
CA ARG A 44 0.46 -8.04 -5.16
C ARG A 44 -0.51 -7.02 -4.58
N ALA A 45 -1.74 -7.47 -4.37
CA ALA A 45 -2.75 -6.72 -3.64
C ALA A 45 -3.49 -7.67 -2.70
N LYS A 46 -3.79 -7.19 -1.49
CA LYS A 46 -4.51 -7.97 -0.49
C LYS A 46 -5.34 -7.07 0.42
N ILE A 47 -6.42 -7.60 0.92
CA ILE A 47 -7.19 -6.98 1.99
C ILE A 47 -6.81 -7.68 3.29
N VAL A 48 -6.35 -6.92 4.27
CA VAL A 48 -5.83 -7.44 5.53
C VAL A 48 -6.62 -6.88 6.69
N ARG A 49 -7.04 -7.76 7.57
CA ARG A 49 -7.73 -7.43 8.79
C ARG A 49 -6.80 -7.60 9.98
N LEU A 50 -6.76 -6.60 10.84
CA LEU A 50 -6.12 -6.65 12.13
C LEU A 50 -7.19 -6.52 13.21
N ARG A 51 -7.36 -7.57 13.99
CA ARG A 51 -8.39 -7.63 15.03
C ARG A 51 -8.14 -6.64 16.16
N PRO A 52 -9.19 -6.23 16.89
CA PRO A 52 -9.02 -5.41 18.09
C PRO A 52 -8.03 -6.01 19.08
N GLY A 53 -7.19 -5.17 19.66
CA GLY A 53 -6.22 -5.57 20.66
C GLY A 53 -5.01 -6.38 20.14
N THR A 54 -4.85 -6.47 18.83
CA THR A 54 -3.74 -7.20 18.22
C THR A 54 -2.74 -6.24 17.55
N ARG A 55 -1.58 -6.78 17.24
CA ARG A 55 -0.51 -6.00 16.62
C ARG A 55 0.21 -6.79 15.53
N VAL A 56 0.82 -6.07 14.63
CA VAL A 56 1.83 -6.58 13.70
C VAL A 56 3.20 -6.30 14.32
N LEU A 57 3.97 -7.33 14.54
CA LEU A 57 5.28 -7.20 15.19
C LEU A 57 6.26 -6.41 14.31
N PRO A 58 7.24 -5.75 14.93
CA PRO A 58 8.28 -5.05 14.18
C PRO A 58 8.96 -5.97 13.17
N HIS A 59 9.02 -5.53 11.93
CA HIS A 59 9.64 -6.28 10.84
C HIS A 59 10.02 -5.34 9.68
N ARG A 60 10.81 -5.88 8.77
CA ARG A 60 11.13 -5.27 7.48
C ARG A 60 10.64 -6.19 6.38
N ASP A 61 10.08 -5.62 5.33
CA ASP A 61 9.80 -6.40 4.12
C ASP A 61 11.10 -6.55 3.33
N ARG A 62 11.52 -7.79 3.11
CA ARG A 62 12.82 -8.11 2.53
C ARG A 62 12.69 -8.93 1.25
N GLY A 63 13.73 -8.84 0.41
CA GLY A 63 13.89 -9.62 -0.80
C GLY A 63 13.67 -8.77 -2.06
N GLU A 64 13.99 -9.36 -3.20
CA GLU A 64 13.95 -8.68 -4.50
C GLU A 64 12.57 -8.16 -4.88
N TYR A 65 11.54 -8.89 -4.50
CA TYR A 65 10.18 -8.46 -4.79
C TYR A 65 9.90 -7.08 -4.19
N TYR A 66 10.21 -6.90 -2.93
CA TYR A 66 9.98 -5.64 -2.22
C TYR A 66 10.98 -4.55 -2.60
N ALA A 67 12.20 -4.92 -2.92
CA ALA A 67 13.24 -3.96 -3.30
C ALA A 67 12.86 -3.12 -4.52
N ARG A 68 12.04 -3.67 -5.41
CA ARG A 68 11.61 -3.00 -6.64
C ARG A 68 10.25 -2.33 -6.54
N ARG A 69 9.56 -2.47 -5.41
CA ARG A 69 8.17 -2.05 -5.28
C ARG A 69 7.96 -1.15 -4.09
N ASP A 70 7.08 -0.21 -4.29
CA ASP A 70 6.49 0.57 -3.22
C ASP A 70 5.21 -0.09 -2.76
N ARG A 71 5.00 -0.08 -1.45
CA ARG A 71 3.79 -0.62 -0.85
C ARG A 71 2.92 0.50 -0.34
N TYR A 72 1.64 0.42 -0.69
CA TYR A 72 0.62 1.39 -0.30
C TYR A 72 -0.43 0.73 0.58
N HIS A 73 -0.96 1.50 1.51
CA HIS A 73 -2.06 1.12 2.37
C HIS A 73 -3.22 2.09 2.18
N LEU A 74 -4.34 1.60 1.68
CA LEU A 74 -5.61 2.31 1.74
C LEU A 74 -6.37 1.84 2.96
N ILE A 75 -6.72 2.75 3.84
CA ILE A 75 -7.41 2.44 5.09
C ILE A 75 -8.90 2.33 4.79
N LEU A 76 -9.42 1.11 4.76
CA LEU A 76 -10.82 0.85 4.49
C LEU A 76 -11.67 0.97 5.75
N ARG A 77 -11.12 0.60 6.90
CA ARG A 77 -11.78 0.70 8.19
C ARG A 77 -10.75 0.84 9.30
N SER A 78 -10.97 1.78 10.19
CA SER A 78 -10.14 1.94 11.38
C SER A 78 -10.87 2.75 12.44
N ALA A 79 -10.87 2.26 13.67
CA ALA A 79 -11.44 2.96 14.84
C ALA A 79 -10.36 3.50 15.77
N GLY A 80 -9.08 3.48 15.37
CA GLY A 80 -7.98 3.96 16.19
C GLY A 80 -6.73 3.11 16.12
N SER A 81 -6.40 2.64 14.96
CA SER A 81 -5.13 1.95 14.72
C SER A 81 -4.03 2.93 14.39
N TRP A 82 -2.81 2.53 14.65
CA TRP A 82 -1.65 3.33 14.33
C TRP A 82 -0.45 2.46 14.01
N MET A 83 0.54 3.09 13.44
CA MET A 83 1.71 2.43 12.94
C MET A 83 2.96 3.24 13.23
N ARG A 84 4.06 2.55 13.44
CA ARG A 84 5.41 3.10 13.51
C ARG A 84 6.21 2.63 12.30
N CYS A 85 6.93 3.55 11.70
CA CYS A 85 7.96 3.25 10.70
C CYS A 85 9.23 4.01 11.07
N GLY A 86 10.32 3.31 11.33
CA GLY A 86 11.49 3.92 11.93
C GLY A 86 11.13 4.60 13.26
N ASP A 87 11.41 5.89 13.36
CA ASP A 87 11.10 6.69 14.56
C ASP A 87 9.77 7.45 14.46
N GLU A 88 9.04 7.31 13.36
CA GLU A 88 7.79 8.02 13.13
C GLU A 88 6.59 7.15 13.48
N GLU A 89 5.68 7.70 14.27
CA GLU A 89 4.38 7.09 14.56
C GLU A 89 3.26 7.92 13.95
N VAL A 90 2.31 7.23 13.34
CA VAL A 90 1.14 7.87 12.72
C VAL A 90 -0.13 7.11 13.03
N ALA A 91 -1.22 7.85 13.24
CA ALA A 91 -2.56 7.30 13.22
C ALA A 91 -3.07 7.29 11.78
N MET A 92 -3.46 6.13 11.30
CA MET A 92 -4.02 5.98 9.96
C MET A 92 -5.54 5.96 10.06
N ARG A 93 -6.20 6.84 9.29
CA ARG A 93 -7.65 7.04 9.33
C ARG A 93 -8.34 6.47 8.11
N GLU A 94 -9.60 6.13 8.27
CA GLU A 94 -10.43 5.66 7.16
C GLU A 94 -10.39 6.63 5.97
N GLY A 95 -10.25 6.07 4.77
CA GLY A 95 -10.20 6.82 3.52
C GLY A 95 -8.83 7.38 3.16
N GLU A 96 -7.85 7.31 4.04
CA GLU A 96 -6.50 7.76 3.75
C GLU A 96 -5.72 6.71 2.97
N LEU A 97 -4.91 7.17 2.04
CA LEU A 97 -3.94 6.36 1.32
C LEU A 97 -2.54 6.72 1.81
N TRP A 98 -1.84 5.72 2.34
CA TRP A 98 -0.52 5.90 2.90
C TRP A 98 0.54 5.16 2.11
N TRP A 99 1.68 5.80 1.96
CA TRP A 99 2.94 5.17 1.62
C TRP A 99 3.93 5.35 2.78
N PHE A 100 4.68 4.31 3.08
CA PHE A 100 5.83 4.38 3.96
C PHE A 100 6.91 3.45 3.43
N ASP A 101 8.14 3.67 3.85
CA ASP A 101 9.24 2.80 3.45
C ASP A 101 9.15 1.47 4.20
N ASN A 102 8.55 0.49 3.54
CA ASN A 102 8.38 -0.85 4.12
C ASN A 102 9.67 -1.66 4.22
N LYS A 103 10.78 -1.14 3.70
CA LYS A 103 12.13 -1.70 3.89
C LYS A 103 12.76 -1.24 5.21
N GLU A 104 12.23 -0.16 5.80
CA GLU A 104 12.50 0.21 7.18
C GLU A 104 11.71 -0.65 8.15
N GLU A 105 12.21 -0.76 9.39
CA GLU A 105 11.47 -1.46 10.44
C GLU A 105 10.16 -0.76 10.73
N HIS A 106 9.09 -1.51 10.66
CA HIS A 106 7.75 -1.00 10.92
C HIS A 106 6.92 -2.00 11.71
N GLU A 107 5.95 -1.47 12.42
CA GLU A 107 4.98 -2.22 13.21
C GLU A 107 3.63 -1.51 13.20
N ALA A 108 2.58 -2.24 13.54
CA ALA A 108 1.25 -1.68 13.64
C ALA A 108 0.53 -2.20 14.88
N ARG A 109 -0.35 -1.38 15.44
CA ARG A 109 -1.17 -1.75 16.58
C ARG A 109 -2.61 -1.33 16.36
N ASN A 110 -3.52 -2.22 16.74
CA ASN A 110 -4.93 -1.91 16.80
C ASN A 110 -5.38 -1.95 18.27
N GLU A 111 -5.29 -0.81 18.92
CA GLU A 111 -5.71 -0.64 20.33
C GLU A 111 -7.17 -0.24 20.46
N SER A 112 -7.90 -0.24 19.36
CA SER A 112 -9.34 0.08 19.36
C SER A 112 -10.22 -1.12 19.66
N HIS A 113 -11.51 -0.90 19.75
CA HIS A 113 -12.52 -1.94 19.89
C HIS A 113 -13.07 -2.44 18.55
N GLY A 114 -12.68 -1.82 17.45
CA GLY A 114 -13.08 -2.18 16.10
C GLY A 114 -11.98 -2.84 15.30
N GLU A 115 -12.34 -3.50 14.23
CA GLU A 115 -11.37 -4.08 13.30
C GLU A 115 -10.68 -3.00 12.47
N ARG A 116 -9.41 -3.20 12.19
CA ARG A 116 -8.67 -2.43 11.19
C ARG A 116 -8.63 -3.21 9.89
N ILE A 117 -9.10 -2.62 8.82
CA ILE A 117 -9.07 -3.24 7.50
C ILE A 117 -8.31 -2.33 6.55
N HIS A 118 -7.23 -2.84 5.99
CA HIS A 118 -6.41 -2.16 4.99
C HIS A 118 -6.45 -2.90 3.67
N LEU A 119 -6.56 -2.17 2.59
CA LEU A 119 -6.14 -2.62 1.28
C LEU A 119 -4.66 -2.31 1.15
N ILE A 120 -3.85 -3.36 1.00
CA ILE A 120 -2.41 -3.25 0.81
C ILE A 120 -2.11 -3.67 -0.62
N PHE A 121 -1.43 -2.83 -1.36
CA PHE A 121 -1.06 -3.14 -2.73
C PHE A 121 0.33 -2.61 -3.07
N ASP A 122 1.00 -3.30 -3.96
CA ASP A 122 2.36 -3.00 -4.35
C ASP A 122 2.40 -2.46 -5.77
N LEU A 123 3.27 -1.50 -5.98
CA LEU A 123 3.48 -0.87 -7.27
C LEU A 123 4.97 -0.86 -7.58
N GLU A 124 5.34 -1.39 -8.74
CA GLU A 124 6.66 -1.17 -9.30
C GLU A 124 6.64 0.20 -9.98
N PRO A 125 7.34 1.19 -9.43
CA PRO A 125 7.28 2.52 -9.97
C PRO A 125 7.92 2.57 -11.34
N ARG A 126 7.40 3.45 -12.20
CA ARG A 126 8.05 3.78 -13.45
C ARG A 126 9.42 4.36 -13.12
N ILE A 127 10.46 3.81 -13.70
CA ILE A 127 11.80 4.37 -13.57
C ILE A 127 11.87 5.61 -14.47
N GLU A 128 11.49 6.75 -13.89
CA GLU A 128 11.80 8.03 -14.49
C GLU A 128 13.30 8.28 -14.38
N GLY A 129 13.90 8.73 -15.47
CA GLY A 129 15.32 9.10 -15.49
C GLY A 129 16.27 8.02 -15.88
N ARG A 130 15.83 6.79 -16.19
CA ARG A 130 16.52 5.98 -17.21
C ARG A 130 16.05 6.39 -18.61
N GLN A 131 15.96 7.66 -18.82
CA GLN A 131 16.27 8.12 -20.14
C GLN A 131 17.68 7.64 -20.38
N THR A 132 17.83 6.77 -21.35
CA THR A 132 19.11 6.63 -22.00
C THR A 132 19.67 8.04 -22.12
N PRO A 133 20.88 8.28 -21.64
CA PRO A 133 21.49 9.55 -21.92
C PRO A 133 21.46 9.66 -23.43
N GLU A 134 20.58 10.49 -23.89
CA GLU A 134 20.75 10.99 -25.23
C GLU A 134 22.06 11.73 -25.18
N GLY A 135 23.01 11.12 -25.86
CA GLY A 135 24.33 11.67 -25.94
C GLY A 135 24.35 13.11 -26.25
#